data_7be46a1a975d94a179c7b32dfbc0fd13
#
_entry.id   7be46a1a975d94a179c7b32dfbc0fd13
#
_cell.length_a   1.000
_cell.length_b   1.000
_cell.length_c   1.000
_cell.angle_alpha   90.00
_cell.angle_beta   90.00
_cell.angle_gamma   90.00
#
_symmetry.space_group_name_H-M   'P 1'
#
loop_
_entity.id
_entity.type
_entity.pdbx_description
1 polymer ?
#
loop_
_entity_poly.entity_id
_entity_poly.type
_entity_poly.pdbx_seq_one_letter_code
_entity_poly.pdbx_strand_id
1 'polypeptide(L)'
;MNTTEKSNPSKPSQSVAPKLKAAGLIVLGAVVGVALSLNFSATAERLNPTLNLPIDEVRMLSEVYGRIKSDYVEEVDDKRLIKEAINGMLTGLDPHSAFLDADAFKEMQSVTTGKFGGLGIEVGMEDGLVKVISPIDDTPAFKAGIKSGDYIIKVDNTSLRGMNITEAVKRMRGESGTEAVLTILRKGENKELVFNVRRAEIQLQSVRSRELEPGIAYIRLTQFEEATAEKMVRAINDAYKQNNGIVKGIVLDLRNDPGGLLHSSVAVSAAFLPKDALVVYTEGRVEDAKLRFSARKEDYVRGPKREDPLAKLNPAAKTVPIVVLVNNGTASASEIVAGALQDHKRAIVMGTQSFGKGSVQTILPLTKDTAIKLTTARYLTPNGRSIQAKGITPDMIVDDGTQRLSMREADLEHHLSSEDERKAADAAKLKPESKPATKPSAAVTPIDLDKTKGVSRSGVAMTAKATANQGEVIKSADDEKPLEYKPLNAADGKPIDFVLQQALNQLKGLPVAANPRELLVAANPDLTGSKTVARVNAKP
;
A
#
# COMPACT_ATOMS: atom_id res chain seq x y z
N MET A 1 66.64 79.47 -47.51
CA MET A 1 66.13 79.30 -48.89
C MET A 1 65.70 77.88 -49.06
N ASN A 2 64.48 77.60 -48.84
CA ASN A 2 63.93 76.31 -49.15
C ASN A 2 62.42 76.45 -49.24
N THR A 3 61.90 76.22 -50.40
CA THR A 3 60.49 76.21 -50.75
C THR A 3 59.90 74.82 -50.45
N THR A 4 58.92 74.79 -49.62
CA THR A 4 58.13 73.59 -49.28
C THR A 4 56.93 73.50 -50.17
N GLU A 5 56.86 72.41 -50.97
CA GLU A 5 55.74 71.99 -51.79
C GLU A 5 54.74 71.24 -50.96
N LYS A 6 53.46 71.59 -50.97
CA LYS A 6 52.36 70.91 -50.28
C LYS A 6 51.74 69.86 -51.23
N SER A 7 51.87 68.61 -50.89
CA SER A 7 51.14 67.50 -51.53
C SER A 7 49.78 67.33 -50.87
N ASN A 8 48.72 67.24 -51.70
CA ASN A 8 47.30 67.02 -51.33
C ASN A 8 47.01 65.51 -51.15
N PRO A 9 46.36 65.06 -50.12
CA PRO A 9 46.05 63.65 -49.95
C PRO A 9 44.76 63.25 -50.73
N SER A 10 44.87 62.20 -51.53
CA SER A 10 43.78 61.53 -52.25
C SER A 10 42.83 60.84 -51.30
N LYS A 11 41.50 60.98 -51.54
CA LYS A 11 40.43 60.27 -50.78
C LYS A 11 40.47 58.77 -51.10
N PRO A 12 40.30 57.87 -50.07
CA PRO A 12 40.20 56.45 -50.34
C PRO A 12 38.79 56.07 -50.86
N SER A 13 38.74 55.25 -51.92
CA SER A 13 37.56 54.73 -52.51
C SER A 13 36.94 53.66 -51.52
N GLN A 14 35.71 53.86 -51.05
CA GLN A 14 34.99 52.92 -50.22
C GLN A 14 34.56 51.69 -51.07
N SER A 15 35.15 50.52 -50.80
CA SER A 15 34.75 49.25 -51.40
C SER A 15 33.43 48.80 -50.78
N VAL A 16 32.41 48.60 -51.60
CA VAL A 16 31.04 48.14 -51.24
C VAL A 16 30.99 46.63 -50.89
N ALA A 17 32.04 45.90 -51.16
CA ALA A 17 32.12 44.45 -51.02
C ALA A 17 31.96 43.86 -49.60
N PRO A 18 32.45 44.50 -48.48
CA PRO A 18 32.26 43.92 -47.15
C PRO A 18 30.84 44.05 -46.60
N LYS A 19 30.06 45.08 -47.04
CA LYS A 19 28.66 45.26 -46.57
C LYS A 19 27.68 44.27 -47.17
N LEU A 20 27.88 43.78 -48.40
CA LEU A 20 27.04 42.73 -49.00
C LEU A 20 27.29 41.35 -48.38
N LYS A 21 28.53 41.03 -48.00
CA LYS A 21 28.83 39.76 -47.32
C LYS A 21 28.26 39.70 -45.90
N ALA A 22 28.28 40.82 -45.16
CA ALA A 22 27.68 40.93 -43.84
C ALA A 22 26.15 40.83 -43.89
N ALA A 23 25.49 41.46 -44.85
CA ALA A 23 24.05 41.36 -45.04
C ALA A 23 23.62 39.92 -45.43
N GLY A 24 24.40 39.24 -46.28
CA GLY A 24 24.15 37.83 -46.65
C GLY A 24 24.26 36.87 -45.42
N LEU A 25 25.23 37.07 -44.53
CA LEU A 25 25.37 36.27 -43.30
C LEU A 25 24.23 36.50 -42.30
N ILE A 26 23.72 37.75 -42.20
CA ILE A 26 22.57 38.04 -41.32
C ILE A 26 21.30 37.39 -41.84
N VAL A 27 21.05 37.43 -43.16
CA VAL A 27 19.89 36.77 -43.78
C VAL A 27 19.99 35.24 -43.66
N LEU A 28 21.18 34.67 -43.87
CA LEU A 28 21.38 33.23 -43.67
C LEU A 28 21.18 32.85 -42.21
N GLY A 29 21.66 33.60 -41.23
CA GLY A 29 21.43 33.38 -39.82
C GLY A 29 19.98 33.49 -39.41
N ALA A 30 19.22 34.43 -39.99
CA ALA A 30 17.78 34.55 -39.76
C ALA A 30 17.00 33.37 -40.34
N VAL A 31 17.32 32.91 -41.56
CA VAL A 31 16.69 31.74 -42.16
C VAL A 31 16.99 30.47 -41.42
N VAL A 32 18.23 30.26 -40.99
CA VAL A 32 18.63 29.12 -40.15
C VAL A 32 17.96 29.20 -38.76
N GLY A 33 17.87 30.38 -38.14
CA GLY A 33 17.18 30.59 -36.86
C GLY A 33 15.67 30.28 -36.96
N VAL A 34 15.01 30.73 -38.01
CA VAL A 34 13.60 30.42 -38.28
C VAL A 34 13.39 28.93 -38.56
N ALA A 35 14.26 28.29 -39.35
CA ALA A 35 14.18 26.85 -39.64
C ALA A 35 14.42 26.01 -38.37
N LEU A 36 15.34 26.37 -37.51
CA LEU A 36 15.54 25.73 -36.21
C LEU A 36 14.36 25.97 -35.26
N SER A 37 13.80 27.18 -35.21
CA SER A 37 12.62 27.50 -34.41
C SER A 37 11.39 26.71 -34.83
N LEU A 38 11.15 26.58 -36.15
CA LEU A 38 10.04 25.78 -36.69
C LEU A 38 10.22 24.28 -36.43
N ASN A 39 11.44 23.75 -36.49
CA ASN A 39 11.71 22.36 -36.13
C ASN A 39 11.58 22.09 -34.61
N PHE A 40 11.94 23.04 -33.77
CA PHE A 40 11.73 22.91 -32.33
C PHE A 40 10.24 22.97 -31.95
N SER A 41 9.45 23.82 -32.61
CA SER A 41 8.00 23.86 -32.39
C SER A 41 7.32 22.57 -32.86
N ALA A 42 7.74 22.01 -34.01
CA ALA A 42 7.18 20.75 -34.52
C ALA A 42 7.53 19.50 -33.68
N THR A 43 8.67 19.54 -32.96
CA THR A 43 9.04 18.47 -32.04
C THR A 43 8.32 18.59 -30.69
N ALA A 44 8.03 19.80 -30.23
CA ALA A 44 7.24 20.03 -29.01
C ALA A 44 5.78 19.57 -29.18
N GLU A 45 5.19 19.74 -30.37
CA GLU A 45 3.84 19.27 -30.66
C GLU A 45 3.70 17.72 -30.72
N ARG A 46 4.80 17.00 -30.98
CA ARG A 46 4.79 15.53 -31.00
C ARG A 46 4.92 14.88 -29.61
N LEU A 47 5.25 15.64 -28.58
CA LEU A 47 5.45 15.15 -27.21
C LEU A 47 4.26 15.42 -26.26
N ASN A 48 3.28 16.22 -26.69
CA ASN A 48 2.04 16.39 -25.95
C ASN A 48 0.90 15.73 -26.73
N PRO A 49 0.38 14.56 -26.31
CA PRO A 49 -0.98 14.23 -26.66
C PRO A 49 -1.83 15.40 -26.20
N THR A 50 -2.48 16.09 -27.12
CA THR A 50 -3.43 17.16 -26.80
C THR A 50 -4.36 16.62 -25.72
N LEU A 51 -4.13 17.02 -24.49
CA LEU A 51 -5.10 16.88 -23.42
C LEU A 51 -6.31 17.68 -23.90
N ASN A 52 -7.31 16.99 -24.47
CA ASN A 52 -8.62 17.58 -24.68
C ASN A 52 -9.17 17.88 -23.29
N LEU A 53 -8.78 19.03 -22.75
CA LEU A 53 -9.31 19.48 -21.47
C LEU A 53 -10.81 19.67 -21.66
N PRO A 54 -11.64 19.06 -20.81
CA PRO A 54 -13.08 19.27 -20.80
C PRO A 54 -13.36 20.69 -20.30
N ILE A 55 -13.36 21.68 -21.23
CA ILE A 55 -13.36 23.12 -20.91
C ILE A 55 -14.62 23.50 -20.10
N ASP A 56 -15.76 22.91 -20.42
CA ASP A 56 -17.02 23.22 -19.73
C ASP A 56 -17.01 22.70 -18.30
N GLU A 57 -16.46 21.51 -18.05
CA GLU A 57 -16.29 20.93 -16.72
C GLU A 57 -15.26 21.70 -15.88
N VAL A 58 -14.16 22.14 -16.51
CA VAL A 58 -13.17 23.00 -15.83
C VAL A 58 -13.76 24.36 -15.48
N ARG A 59 -14.60 24.94 -16.36
CA ARG A 59 -15.32 26.19 -16.08
C ARG A 59 -16.28 26.01 -14.89
N MET A 60 -17.03 24.91 -14.87
CA MET A 60 -17.93 24.56 -13.74
C MET A 60 -17.14 24.44 -12.44
N LEU A 61 -16.01 23.76 -12.43
CA LEU A 61 -15.14 23.66 -11.25
C LEU A 61 -14.69 25.03 -10.76
N SER A 62 -14.30 25.93 -11.70
CA SER A 62 -13.88 27.30 -11.38
C SER A 62 -15.04 28.13 -10.82
N GLU A 63 -16.27 27.97 -11.31
CA GLU A 63 -17.46 28.65 -10.79
C GLU A 63 -17.78 28.17 -9.36
N VAL A 64 -17.74 26.86 -9.11
CA VAL A 64 -17.95 26.29 -7.76
C VAL A 64 -16.90 26.84 -6.80
N TYR A 65 -15.63 26.86 -7.22
CA TYR A 65 -14.55 27.48 -6.41
C TYR A 65 -14.85 28.93 -6.08
N GLY A 66 -15.25 29.74 -7.09
CA GLY A 66 -15.58 31.16 -6.89
C GLY A 66 -16.75 31.36 -5.91
N ARG A 67 -17.81 30.54 -6.02
CA ARG A 67 -18.94 30.59 -5.10
C ARG A 67 -18.57 30.20 -3.67
N ILE A 68 -17.73 29.19 -3.48
CA ILE A 68 -17.23 28.84 -2.15
C ILE A 68 -16.48 30.04 -1.54
N LYS A 69 -15.64 30.70 -2.33
CA LYS A 69 -14.88 31.85 -1.85
C LYS A 69 -15.74 33.07 -1.51
N SER A 70 -16.85 33.30 -2.24
CA SER A 70 -17.73 34.46 -2.03
C SER A 70 -18.84 34.21 -1.01
N ASP A 71 -19.44 33.01 -0.99
CA ASP A 71 -20.73 32.78 -0.35
C ASP A 71 -20.64 31.84 0.86
N TYR A 72 -19.51 31.12 1.06
CA TYR A 72 -19.36 30.23 2.23
C TYR A 72 -19.29 31.05 3.52
N VAL A 73 -19.87 30.51 4.60
CA VAL A 73 -20.04 31.18 5.90
C VAL A 73 -18.74 31.58 6.59
N GLU A 74 -17.62 30.90 6.26
CA GLU A 74 -16.29 31.16 6.82
C GLU A 74 -15.26 31.37 5.69
N GLU A 75 -14.22 32.12 5.97
CA GLU A 75 -13.08 32.22 5.04
C GLU A 75 -12.40 30.87 4.87
N VAL A 76 -12.19 30.46 3.63
CA VAL A 76 -11.48 29.22 3.29
C VAL A 76 -10.19 29.54 2.54
N ASP A 77 -9.09 28.92 2.96
CA ASP A 77 -7.79 29.07 2.32
C ASP A 77 -7.78 28.41 0.92
N ASP A 78 -7.20 29.11 -0.05
CA ASP A 78 -7.13 28.66 -1.44
C ASP A 78 -6.36 27.35 -1.59
N LYS A 79 -5.24 27.21 -0.89
CA LYS A 79 -4.41 26.00 -0.93
C LYS A 79 -5.16 24.78 -0.39
N ARG A 80 -5.95 25.01 0.67
CA ARG A 80 -6.81 23.99 1.25
C ARG A 80 -7.88 23.54 0.26
N LEU A 81 -8.61 24.47 -0.37
CA LEU A 81 -9.65 24.14 -1.37
C LEU A 81 -9.08 23.34 -2.54
N ILE A 82 -7.98 23.80 -3.12
CA ILE A 82 -7.35 23.09 -4.25
C ILE A 82 -6.84 21.71 -3.82
N LYS A 83 -6.23 21.59 -2.65
CA LYS A 83 -5.78 20.30 -2.11
C LYS A 83 -6.95 19.33 -1.95
N GLU A 84 -8.08 19.79 -1.38
CA GLU A 84 -9.26 18.94 -1.20
C GLU A 84 -9.92 18.56 -2.55
N ALA A 85 -9.92 19.47 -3.54
CA ALA A 85 -10.38 19.14 -4.88
C ALA A 85 -9.52 18.04 -5.54
N ILE A 86 -8.19 18.14 -5.43
CA ILE A 86 -7.26 17.11 -5.93
C ILE A 86 -7.48 15.78 -5.19
N ASN A 87 -7.62 15.82 -3.86
CA ASN A 87 -7.92 14.64 -3.07
C ASN A 87 -9.22 13.98 -3.51
N GLY A 88 -10.30 14.77 -3.71
CA GLY A 88 -11.59 14.27 -4.18
C GLY A 88 -11.50 13.57 -5.53
N MET A 89 -10.74 14.13 -6.49
CA MET A 89 -10.50 13.47 -7.77
C MET A 89 -9.81 12.10 -7.63
N LEU A 90 -8.83 12.00 -6.74
CA LEU A 90 -8.02 10.79 -6.57
C LEU A 90 -8.78 9.71 -5.77
N THR A 91 -9.42 10.10 -4.67
CA THR A 91 -10.18 9.17 -3.82
C THR A 91 -11.46 8.65 -4.51
N GLY A 92 -11.99 9.40 -5.48
CA GLY A 92 -13.08 8.93 -6.34
C GLY A 92 -12.68 7.87 -7.37
N LEU A 93 -11.37 7.61 -7.58
CA LEU A 93 -10.90 6.60 -8.52
C LEU A 93 -10.81 5.21 -7.84
N ASP A 94 -10.16 5.16 -6.70
CA ASP A 94 -9.91 3.94 -5.92
C ASP A 94 -9.40 4.29 -4.50
N PRO A 95 -9.43 3.36 -3.53
CA PRO A 95 -9.06 3.64 -2.13
C PRO A 95 -7.54 3.80 -1.91
N HIS A 96 -6.71 3.61 -2.94
CA HIS A 96 -5.25 3.63 -2.82
C HIS A 96 -4.61 4.83 -3.49
N SER A 97 -5.32 5.48 -4.43
CA SER A 97 -4.87 6.72 -5.07
C SER A 97 -5.00 7.90 -4.12
N ALA A 98 -3.97 8.73 -4.00
CA ALA A 98 -3.94 9.85 -3.06
C ALA A 98 -2.99 10.96 -3.50
N PHE A 99 -3.29 12.18 -3.09
CA PHE A 99 -2.35 13.30 -3.15
C PHE A 99 -1.38 13.20 -1.96
N LEU A 100 -0.10 13.34 -2.23
CA LEU A 100 0.96 13.37 -1.23
C LEU A 100 1.45 14.81 -1.10
N ASP A 101 1.07 15.48 -0.03
CA ASP A 101 1.69 16.73 0.38
C ASP A 101 3.11 16.48 0.91
N ALA A 102 3.82 17.54 1.29
CA ALA A 102 5.22 17.45 1.71
C ALA A 102 5.44 16.46 2.88
N ASP A 103 4.54 16.48 3.86
CA ASP A 103 4.61 15.59 5.01
C ASP A 103 4.35 14.13 4.59
N ALA A 104 3.27 13.88 3.85
CA ALA A 104 2.88 12.54 3.39
C ALA A 104 3.92 11.95 2.42
N PHE A 105 4.53 12.79 1.56
CA PHE A 105 5.58 12.34 0.64
C PHE A 105 6.86 11.97 1.41
N LYS A 106 7.27 12.77 2.39
CA LYS A 106 8.41 12.47 3.27
C LYS A 106 8.15 11.21 4.12
N GLU A 107 6.93 11.03 4.64
CA GLU A 107 6.55 9.84 5.39
C GLU A 107 6.60 8.58 4.52
N MET A 108 6.06 8.64 3.31
CA MET A 108 6.12 7.53 2.36
C MET A 108 7.56 7.13 2.03
N GLN A 109 8.46 8.10 1.80
CA GLN A 109 9.89 7.83 1.59
C GLN A 109 10.52 7.14 2.81
N SER A 110 10.16 7.56 4.02
CA SER A 110 10.64 6.96 5.25
C SER A 110 10.20 5.49 5.40
N VAL A 111 8.93 5.20 5.10
CA VAL A 111 8.42 3.81 5.11
C VAL A 111 9.11 2.96 4.05
N THR A 112 9.35 3.51 2.87
CA THR A 112 10.01 2.81 1.75
C THR A 112 11.45 2.44 2.07
N THR A 113 12.19 3.35 2.69
CA THR A 113 13.58 3.12 3.11
C THR A 113 13.68 2.27 4.38
N GLY A 114 12.59 2.10 5.11
CA GLY A 114 12.56 1.43 6.41
C GLY A 114 13.25 2.22 7.52
N LYS A 115 13.41 3.54 7.32
CA LYS A 115 14.13 4.44 8.23
C LYS A 115 13.28 5.68 8.50
N PHE A 116 13.16 6.06 9.75
CA PHE A 116 12.44 7.28 10.14
C PHE A 116 13.08 7.94 11.36
N GLY A 117 12.95 9.25 11.44
CA GLY A 117 13.36 9.99 12.62
C GLY A 117 12.35 9.83 13.75
N GLY A 118 12.79 9.36 14.90
CA GLY A 118 11.91 9.10 16.02
C GLY A 118 12.63 8.66 17.29
N LEU A 119 11.86 8.12 18.24
CA LEU A 119 12.34 7.74 19.57
C LEU A 119 12.68 6.25 19.68
N GLY A 120 12.11 5.42 18.78
CA GLY A 120 12.30 3.96 18.82
C GLY A 120 11.41 3.27 19.85
N ILE A 121 10.10 3.56 19.82
CA ILE A 121 9.11 2.99 20.73
C ILE A 121 7.99 2.37 19.90
N GLU A 122 7.65 1.13 20.19
CA GLU A 122 6.41 0.51 19.74
C GLU A 122 5.30 0.88 20.73
N VAL A 123 4.21 1.49 20.22
CA VAL A 123 3.13 2.01 21.08
C VAL A 123 1.78 1.47 20.61
N GLY A 124 0.84 1.38 21.57
CA GLY A 124 -0.56 1.05 21.35
C GLY A 124 -1.47 1.98 22.12
N MET A 125 -2.78 1.74 22.03
CA MET A 125 -3.77 2.43 22.85
C MET A 125 -4.34 1.47 23.88
N GLU A 126 -4.44 1.94 25.14
CA GLU A 126 -5.12 1.25 26.22
C GLU A 126 -5.84 2.29 27.09
N ASP A 127 -7.14 2.14 27.28
CA ASP A 127 -7.99 3.06 28.07
C ASP A 127 -7.86 4.54 27.68
N GLY A 128 -7.72 4.82 26.38
CA GLY A 128 -7.57 6.18 25.83
C GLY A 128 -6.19 6.81 26.09
N LEU A 129 -5.22 6.04 26.55
CA LEU A 129 -3.83 6.45 26.77
C LEU A 129 -2.88 5.75 25.80
N VAL A 130 -1.78 6.42 25.47
CA VAL A 130 -0.70 5.83 24.66
C VAL A 130 0.17 4.96 25.54
N LYS A 131 0.10 3.64 25.36
CA LYS A 131 0.89 2.65 26.11
C LYS A 131 2.12 2.23 25.34
N VAL A 132 3.26 2.20 25.99
CA VAL A 132 4.48 1.59 25.47
C VAL A 132 4.31 0.07 25.46
N ILE A 133 4.26 -0.52 24.28
CA ILE A 133 4.30 -1.98 24.10
C ILE A 133 5.72 -2.45 24.37
N SER A 134 6.69 -1.87 23.66
CA SER A 134 8.12 -2.13 23.88
C SER A 134 8.97 -0.97 23.36
N PRO A 135 10.02 -0.55 24.08
CA PRO A 135 11.11 0.20 23.46
C PRO A 135 11.89 -0.75 22.54
N ILE A 136 12.33 -0.25 21.39
CA ILE A 136 13.17 -1.00 20.45
C ILE A 136 14.61 -0.97 20.96
N ASP A 137 15.27 -2.13 21.00
CA ASP A 137 16.65 -2.25 21.47
C ASP A 137 17.59 -1.28 20.77
N ASP A 138 18.59 -0.78 21.48
CA ASP A 138 19.62 0.16 21.03
C ASP A 138 19.12 1.56 20.58
N THR A 139 17.82 1.83 20.65
CA THR A 139 17.23 3.11 20.30
C THR A 139 17.33 4.16 21.42
N PRO A 140 17.07 5.45 21.11
CA PRO A 140 17.09 6.51 22.12
C PRO A 140 16.16 6.26 23.31
N ALA A 141 14.95 5.76 23.07
CA ALA A 141 13.99 5.47 24.13
C ALA A 141 14.46 4.34 25.05
N PHE A 142 15.04 3.28 24.48
CA PHE A 142 15.63 2.19 25.25
C PHE A 142 16.77 2.70 26.14
N LYS A 143 17.68 3.50 25.59
CA LYS A 143 18.82 4.10 26.31
C LYS A 143 18.39 5.09 27.39
N ALA A 144 17.27 5.78 27.18
CA ALA A 144 16.67 6.68 28.18
C ALA A 144 16.01 5.92 29.35
N GLY A 145 15.79 4.59 29.25
CA GLY A 145 15.19 3.80 30.28
C GLY A 145 13.66 3.76 30.29
N ILE A 146 13.05 4.03 29.12
CA ILE A 146 11.62 3.79 28.88
C ILE A 146 11.37 2.28 28.87
N LYS A 147 10.27 1.85 29.48
CA LYS A 147 9.96 0.43 29.69
C LYS A 147 8.62 0.03 29.08
N SER A 148 8.47 -1.24 28.76
CA SER A 148 7.18 -1.84 28.41
C SER A 148 6.17 -1.62 29.54
N GLY A 149 4.94 -1.26 29.20
CA GLY A 149 3.87 -0.94 30.15
C GLY A 149 3.84 0.51 30.63
N ASP A 150 4.79 1.36 30.23
CA ASP A 150 4.73 2.80 30.50
C ASP A 150 3.56 3.44 29.73
N TYR A 151 2.93 4.48 30.29
CA TYR A 151 1.92 5.30 29.61
C TYR A 151 2.49 6.68 29.30
N ILE A 152 2.57 7.03 28.03
CA ILE A 152 3.02 8.36 27.59
C ILE A 152 1.83 9.31 27.64
N ILE A 153 1.86 10.28 28.56
CA ILE A 153 0.74 11.22 28.78
C ILE A 153 0.97 12.58 28.11
N LYS A 154 2.25 12.97 27.89
CA LYS A 154 2.60 14.19 27.17
C LYS A 154 3.84 13.98 26.30
N VAL A 155 3.89 14.67 25.18
CA VAL A 155 5.10 14.89 24.37
C VAL A 155 5.32 16.39 24.32
N ASP A 156 6.50 16.83 24.76
CA ASP A 156 6.81 18.22 24.99
C ASP A 156 5.78 18.82 25.97
N ASN A 157 5.10 19.89 25.59
CA ASN A 157 4.04 20.48 26.40
C ASN A 157 2.62 20.05 25.99
N THR A 158 2.49 19.09 25.07
CA THR A 158 1.21 18.68 24.51
C THR A 158 0.71 17.38 25.15
N SER A 159 -0.49 17.40 25.72
CA SER A 159 -1.16 16.20 26.24
C SER A 159 -1.53 15.25 25.10
N LEU A 160 -1.27 13.95 25.27
CA LEU A 160 -1.70 12.89 24.35
C LEU A 160 -3.06 12.27 24.73
N ARG A 161 -3.66 12.67 25.84
CA ARG A 161 -4.98 12.16 26.26
C ARG A 161 -6.06 12.53 25.24
N GLY A 162 -6.83 11.54 24.81
CA GLY A 162 -7.90 11.72 23.83
C GLY A 162 -7.45 11.86 22.37
N MET A 163 -6.13 11.82 22.09
CA MET A 163 -5.61 11.73 20.73
C MET A 163 -5.72 10.30 20.22
N ASN A 164 -5.93 10.16 18.91
CA ASN A 164 -5.76 8.86 18.27
C ASN A 164 -4.27 8.49 18.17
N ILE A 165 -3.98 7.21 17.93
CA ILE A 165 -2.59 6.71 17.89
C ILE A 165 -1.74 7.37 16.80
N THR A 166 -2.33 7.69 15.65
CA THR A 166 -1.64 8.31 14.52
C THR A 166 -1.15 9.72 14.85
N GLU A 167 -1.99 10.52 15.50
CA GLU A 167 -1.63 11.86 15.96
C GLU A 167 -0.54 11.82 17.04
N ALA A 168 -0.67 10.90 17.99
CA ALA A 168 0.32 10.71 19.05
C ALA A 168 1.69 10.30 18.46
N VAL A 169 1.70 9.36 17.51
CA VAL A 169 2.92 8.94 16.80
C VAL A 169 3.52 10.09 15.99
N LYS A 170 2.68 10.90 15.30
CA LYS A 170 3.17 12.08 14.55
C LYS A 170 3.94 13.05 15.45
N ARG A 171 3.51 13.25 16.69
CA ARG A 171 4.20 14.11 17.67
C ARG A 171 5.51 13.50 18.22
N MET A 172 5.54 12.19 18.39
CA MET A 172 6.74 11.48 18.83
C MET A 172 7.80 11.40 17.73
N ARG A 173 7.40 11.37 16.44
CA ARG A 173 8.31 11.45 15.29
C ARG A 173 8.90 12.85 15.16
N GLY A 174 9.96 12.99 14.38
CA GLY A 174 10.62 14.25 14.09
C GLY A 174 12.01 14.01 13.51
N GLU A 175 12.69 15.08 13.18
CA GLU A 175 14.03 15.01 12.58
C GLU A 175 15.03 14.39 13.55
N SER A 176 15.91 13.53 13.02
CA SER A 176 17.02 12.98 13.77
C SER A 176 17.88 14.10 14.37
N GLY A 177 18.21 13.99 15.65
CA GLY A 177 18.97 14.98 16.39
C GLY A 177 18.12 16.02 17.15
N THR A 178 16.81 16.12 16.91
CA THR A 178 15.91 16.96 17.71
C THR A 178 15.55 16.27 19.03
N GLU A 179 15.20 17.04 20.05
CA GLU A 179 14.78 16.50 21.35
C GLU A 179 13.26 16.39 21.44
N ALA A 180 12.80 15.42 22.23
CA ALA A 180 11.43 15.27 22.69
C ALA A 180 11.42 15.04 24.20
N VAL A 181 10.57 15.77 24.90
CA VAL A 181 10.36 15.62 26.34
C VAL A 181 9.11 14.74 26.55
N LEU A 182 9.31 13.53 27.04
CA LEU A 182 8.22 12.60 27.31
C LEU A 182 7.85 12.66 28.79
N THR A 183 6.56 12.88 29.09
CA THR A 183 6.02 12.69 30.44
C THR A 183 5.30 11.34 30.48
N ILE A 184 5.69 10.49 31.41
CA ILE A 184 5.30 9.09 31.48
C ILE A 184 4.72 8.77 32.87
N LEU A 185 3.62 7.98 32.87
CA LEU A 185 3.15 7.29 34.06
C LEU A 185 3.64 5.84 34.03
N ARG A 186 4.29 5.40 35.08
CA ARG A 186 4.79 4.03 35.26
C ARG A 186 4.11 3.37 36.44
N LYS A 187 3.61 2.15 36.22
CA LYS A 187 2.99 1.37 37.31
C LYS A 187 4.00 1.13 38.43
N GLY A 188 3.63 1.50 39.66
CA GLY A 188 4.51 1.38 40.84
C GLY A 188 5.29 2.65 41.18
N GLU A 189 5.23 3.69 40.32
CA GLU A 189 5.81 5.00 40.62
C GLU A 189 4.69 5.97 41.03
N ASN A 190 4.94 6.75 42.10
CA ASN A 190 3.96 7.71 42.63
C ASN A 190 4.01 9.09 41.95
N LYS A 191 4.94 9.30 41.04
CA LYS A 191 5.16 10.58 40.33
C LYS A 191 5.30 10.35 38.86
N GLU A 192 4.94 11.40 38.09
CA GLU A 192 5.23 11.46 36.65
C GLU A 192 6.76 11.41 36.44
N LEU A 193 7.19 10.58 35.50
CA LEU A 193 8.58 10.49 35.07
C LEU A 193 8.76 11.34 33.81
N VAL A 194 9.82 12.15 33.78
CA VAL A 194 10.15 12.98 32.64
C VAL A 194 11.44 12.48 31.99
N PHE A 195 11.38 12.20 30.69
CA PHE A 195 12.50 11.73 29.91
C PHE A 195 12.80 12.70 28.76
N ASN A 196 14.00 13.22 28.70
CA ASN A 196 14.51 13.95 27.55
C ASN A 196 15.13 12.97 26.58
N VAL A 197 14.50 12.76 25.43
CA VAL A 197 14.92 11.75 24.45
C VAL A 197 15.29 12.42 23.15
N ARG A 198 16.54 12.29 22.72
CA ARG A 198 16.99 12.82 21.45
C ARG A 198 16.60 11.88 20.33
N ARG A 199 15.78 12.37 19.37
CA ARG A 199 15.35 11.58 18.21
C ARG A 199 16.55 11.11 17.39
N ALA A 200 16.51 9.89 16.91
CA ALA A 200 17.52 9.30 16.02
C ALA A 200 16.86 8.70 14.78
N GLU A 201 17.69 8.32 13.80
CA GLU A 201 17.22 7.46 12.71
C GLU A 201 16.94 6.07 13.29
N ILE A 202 15.66 5.68 13.27
CA ILE A 202 15.19 4.36 13.70
C ILE A 202 15.06 3.47 12.49
N GLN A 203 15.67 2.31 12.54
CA GLN A 203 15.53 1.31 11.49
C GLN A 203 14.44 0.30 11.85
N LEU A 204 13.47 0.13 10.95
CA LEU A 204 12.41 -0.86 11.12
C LEU A 204 12.97 -2.28 11.08
N GLN A 205 12.48 -3.13 11.98
CA GLN A 205 12.79 -4.55 11.96
C GLN A 205 11.79 -5.28 11.07
N SER A 206 12.01 -5.21 9.74
CA SER A 206 11.16 -5.87 8.76
C SER A 206 11.27 -7.39 8.77
N VAL A 207 12.30 -7.96 9.39
CA VAL A 207 12.53 -9.39 9.51
C VAL A 207 12.78 -9.77 10.97
N ARG A 208 12.02 -10.73 11.48
CA ARG A 208 12.24 -11.38 12.77
C ARG A 208 12.46 -12.87 12.54
N SER A 209 13.42 -13.47 13.22
CA SER A 209 13.70 -14.90 13.07
C SER A 209 13.98 -15.57 14.41
N ARG A 210 13.64 -16.84 14.47
CA ARG A 210 13.98 -17.73 15.60
C ARG A 210 13.97 -19.17 15.14
N GLU A 211 14.56 -20.03 15.88
CA GLU A 211 14.39 -21.48 15.75
C GLU A 211 13.10 -21.89 16.47
N LEU A 212 12.30 -22.77 15.84
CA LEU A 212 11.11 -23.36 16.47
C LEU A 212 11.44 -24.69 17.13
N GLU A 213 12.12 -25.55 16.38
CA GLU A 213 12.65 -26.85 16.79
C GLU A 213 13.99 -27.06 16.08
N PRO A 214 14.89 -27.96 16.54
CA PRO A 214 16.19 -28.20 15.92
C PRO A 214 16.09 -28.44 14.41
N GLY A 215 16.63 -27.51 13.64
CA GLY A 215 16.60 -27.51 12.18
C GLY A 215 15.34 -26.91 11.53
N ILE A 216 14.38 -26.37 12.28
CA ILE A 216 13.22 -25.66 11.69
C ILE A 216 13.30 -24.18 12.01
N ALA A 217 13.54 -23.39 10.96
CA ALA A 217 13.65 -21.94 11.06
C ALA A 217 12.28 -21.27 10.91
N TYR A 218 11.99 -20.31 11.77
CA TYR A 218 10.88 -19.38 11.62
C TYR A 218 11.40 -18.01 11.19
N ILE A 219 10.86 -17.51 10.11
CA ILE A 219 11.22 -16.20 9.55
C ILE A 219 9.91 -15.44 9.30
N ARG A 220 9.72 -14.35 10.04
CA ARG A 220 8.58 -13.46 9.87
C ARG A 220 8.99 -12.19 9.15
N LEU A 221 8.28 -11.86 8.09
CA LEU A 221 8.34 -10.58 7.43
C LEU A 221 7.17 -9.73 7.91
N THR A 222 7.44 -8.48 8.29
CA THR A 222 6.42 -7.56 8.79
C THR A 222 6.10 -6.46 7.79
N GLN A 223 6.99 -6.24 6.80
CA GLN A 223 6.82 -5.34 5.68
C GLN A 223 7.94 -5.51 4.66
N PHE A 224 7.75 -5.01 3.44
CA PHE A 224 8.73 -5.04 2.36
C PHE A 224 9.38 -3.67 2.17
N GLU A 225 10.54 -3.47 2.75
CA GLU A 225 11.41 -2.32 2.58
C GLU A 225 12.66 -2.69 1.74
N GLU A 226 13.55 -1.72 1.48
CA GLU A 226 14.75 -1.96 0.67
C GLU A 226 15.68 -3.02 1.25
N ALA A 227 15.80 -3.11 2.57
CA ALA A 227 16.70 -4.04 3.25
C ALA A 227 16.07 -5.40 3.60
N THR A 228 14.79 -5.63 3.34
CA THR A 228 14.08 -6.85 3.78
C THR A 228 14.72 -8.12 3.23
N ALA A 229 15.05 -8.16 1.93
CA ALA A 229 15.68 -9.33 1.33
C ALA A 229 17.06 -9.63 1.95
N GLU A 230 17.88 -8.61 2.18
CA GLU A 230 19.20 -8.78 2.82
C GLU A 230 19.06 -9.27 4.26
N LYS A 231 18.13 -8.71 5.04
CA LYS A 231 17.85 -9.16 6.42
C LYS A 231 17.35 -10.60 6.45
N MET A 232 16.48 -10.98 5.49
CA MET A 232 16.01 -12.36 5.35
C MET A 232 17.16 -13.32 5.02
N VAL A 233 18.05 -12.95 4.10
CA VAL A 233 19.25 -13.77 3.76
C VAL A 233 20.11 -13.98 4.99
N ARG A 234 20.36 -12.95 5.81
CA ARG A 234 21.08 -13.11 7.07
C ARG A 234 20.37 -14.10 8.00
N ALA A 235 19.07 -13.94 8.21
CA ALA A 235 18.29 -14.84 9.06
C ALA A 235 18.34 -16.31 8.59
N ILE A 236 18.26 -16.55 7.26
CA ILE A 236 18.41 -17.89 6.68
C ILE A 236 19.82 -18.44 6.96
N ASN A 237 20.84 -17.66 6.67
CA ASN A 237 22.23 -18.09 6.85
C ASN A 237 22.55 -18.38 8.33
N ASP A 238 22.02 -17.57 9.24
CA ASP A 238 22.18 -17.78 10.69
C ASP A 238 21.49 -19.08 11.13
N ALA A 239 20.31 -19.40 10.60
CA ALA A 239 19.64 -20.67 10.86
C ALA A 239 20.49 -21.88 10.38
N TYR A 240 21.08 -21.79 9.18
CA TYR A 240 22.00 -22.84 8.70
C TYR A 240 23.24 -22.96 9.58
N LYS A 241 23.83 -21.84 9.98
CA LYS A 241 25.00 -21.81 10.88
C LYS A 241 24.71 -22.43 12.25
N GLN A 242 23.58 -22.08 12.86
CA GLN A 242 23.15 -22.61 14.18
C GLN A 242 22.89 -24.12 14.13
N ASN A 243 22.48 -24.64 12.98
CA ASN A 243 22.14 -26.04 12.78
C ASN A 243 23.23 -26.84 12.03
N ASN A 244 24.49 -26.45 12.18
CA ASN A 244 25.65 -27.16 11.57
C ASN A 244 25.48 -27.36 10.05
N GLY A 245 24.87 -26.40 9.35
CA GLY A 245 24.64 -26.43 7.92
C GLY A 245 23.38 -27.18 7.46
N ILE A 246 22.54 -27.67 8.36
CA ILE A 246 21.35 -28.47 8.05
C ILE A 246 20.09 -27.76 8.55
N VAL A 247 19.27 -27.22 7.63
CA VAL A 247 17.92 -26.74 7.91
C VAL A 247 16.93 -27.71 7.26
N LYS A 248 16.02 -28.27 8.06
CA LYS A 248 15.02 -29.27 7.63
C LYS A 248 13.75 -28.65 7.06
N GLY A 249 13.46 -27.40 7.45
CA GLY A 249 12.27 -26.67 7.01
C GLY A 249 12.32 -25.20 7.41
N ILE A 250 11.58 -24.37 6.67
CA ILE A 250 11.38 -22.94 6.93
C ILE A 250 9.88 -22.66 7.02
N VAL A 251 9.46 -21.98 8.09
CA VAL A 251 8.16 -21.31 8.16
C VAL A 251 8.37 -19.85 7.83
N LEU A 252 7.87 -19.41 6.68
CA LEU A 252 7.88 -18.01 6.25
C LEU A 252 6.54 -17.37 6.63
N ASP A 253 6.52 -16.55 7.67
CA ASP A 253 5.30 -15.94 8.19
C ASP A 253 5.08 -14.54 7.60
N LEU A 254 4.04 -14.42 6.77
CA LEU A 254 3.57 -13.18 6.14
C LEU A 254 2.24 -12.69 6.72
N ARG A 255 1.78 -13.25 7.83
CA ARG A 255 0.53 -12.83 8.47
C ARG A 255 0.64 -11.39 8.97
N ASN A 256 -0.41 -10.59 8.70
CA ASN A 256 -0.46 -9.15 9.02
C ASN A 256 0.69 -8.32 8.40
N ASP A 257 1.26 -8.77 7.29
CA ASP A 257 2.23 -8.01 6.51
C ASP A 257 1.50 -7.26 5.38
N PRO A 258 1.38 -5.91 5.45
CA PRO A 258 0.63 -5.12 4.47
C PRO A 258 1.34 -5.01 3.12
N GLY A 259 2.53 -5.59 2.98
CA GLY A 259 3.34 -5.52 1.79
C GLY A 259 4.40 -4.42 1.83
N GLY A 260 4.58 -3.72 0.73
CA GLY A 260 5.57 -2.68 0.55
C GLY A 260 6.17 -2.66 -0.85
N LEU A 261 7.49 -2.63 -0.96
CA LEU A 261 8.19 -2.49 -2.24
C LEU A 261 8.08 -3.73 -3.12
N LEU A 262 7.61 -3.54 -4.35
CA LEU A 262 7.50 -4.60 -5.36
C LEU A 262 8.83 -5.33 -5.58
N HIS A 263 9.92 -4.59 -5.85
CA HIS A 263 11.22 -5.20 -6.11
C HIS A 263 11.79 -5.97 -4.91
N SER A 264 11.41 -5.58 -3.68
CA SER A 264 11.78 -6.34 -2.48
C SER A 264 11.04 -7.68 -2.42
N SER A 265 9.74 -7.73 -2.82
CA SER A 265 9.00 -8.99 -2.92
C SER A 265 9.57 -9.90 -4.01
N VAL A 266 10.03 -9.33 -5.13
CA VAL A 266 10.71 -10.08 -6.19
C VAL A 266 12.01 -10.69 -5.66
N ALA A 267 12.83 -9.92 -4.90
CA ALA A 267 14.05 -10.43 -4.29
C ALA A 267 13.78 -11.55 -3.27
N VAL A 268 12.76 -11.37 -2.40
CA VAL A 268 12.36 -12.41 -1.44
C VAL A 268 11.91 -13.68 -2.14
N SER A 269 11.09 -13.56 -3.19
CA SER A 269 10.66 -14.72 -4.00
C SER A 269 11.83 -15.39 -4.70
N ALA A 270 12.73 -14.59 -5.27
CA ALA A 270 13.94 -15.07 -5.96
C ALA A 270 14.89 -15.84 -5.03
N ALA A 271 14.87 -15.59 -3.73
CA ALA A 271 15.66 -16.37 -2.76
C ALA A 271 15.28 -17.85 -2.78
N PHE A 272 14.05 -18.18 -3.11
CA PHE A 272 13.51 -19.54 -3.06
C PHE A 272 13.23 -20.16 -4.43
N LEU A 273 13.05 -19.34 -5.47
CA LEU A 273 12.72 -19.80 -6.82
C LEU A 273 13.98 -20.08 -7.66
N PRO A 274 13.88 -20.93 -8.70
CA PRO A 274 14.92 -21.06 -9.69
C PRO A 274 15.25 -19.73 -10.37
N LYS A 275 16.47 -19.61 -10.89
CA LYS A 275 16.84 -18.44 -11.70
C LYS A 275 15.87 -18.28 -12.88
N ASP A 276 15.56 -17.05 -13.22
CA ASP A 276 14.67 -16.64 -14.33
C ASP A 276 13.18 -17.07 -14.18
N ALA A 277 12.80 -17.71 -13.07
CA ALA A 277 11.39 -18.01 -12.80
C ALA A 277 10.58 -16.71 -12.72
N LEU A 278 9.44 -16.64 -13.40
CA LEU A 278 8.54 -15.50 -13.33
C LEU A 278 7.99 -15.36 -11.91
N VAL A 279 8.05 -14.16 -11.33
CA VAL A 279 7.53 -13.87 -9.99
C VAL A 279 6.17 -13.19 -10.06
N VAL A 280 6.06 -12.16 -10.88
CA VAL A 280 4.86 -11.34 -11.03
C VAL A 280 4.91 -10.60 -12.35
N TYR A 281 3.77 -10.31 -12.95
CA TYR A 281 3.69 -9.39 -14.07
C TYR A 281 2.55 -8.40 -13.86
N THR A 282 2.62 -7.27 -14.56
CA THR A 282 1.65 -6.18 -14.42
C THR A 282 0.90 -5.94 -15.73
N GLU A 283 -0.36 -5.56 -15.61
CA GLU A 283 -1.22 -5.13 -16.69
C GLU A 283 -1.76 -3.73 -16.40
N GLY A 284 -1.49 -2.80 -17.28
CA GLY A 284 -1.96 -1.42 -17.21
C GLY A 284 -2.40 -0.89 -18.56
N ARG A 285 -2.97 0.31 -18.56
CA ARG A 285 -3.50 0.95 -19.76
C ARG A 285 -2.39 1.40 -20.73
N VAL A 286 -1.25 1.82 -20.19
CA VAL A 286 -0.09 2.27 -20.96
C VAL A 286 0.96 1.16 -21.03
N GLU A 287 1.78 1.15 -22.11
CA GLU A 287 2.81 0.11 -22.29
C GLU A 287 3.83 0.05 -21.13
N ASP A 288 4.25 1.21 -20.61
CA ASP A 288 5.18 1.29 -19.50
C ASP A 288 4.65 0.70 -18.18
N ALA A 289 3.34 0.42 -18.11
CA ALA A 289 2.70 -0.26 -17.00
C ALA A 289 2.58 -1.78 -17.18
N LYS A 290 3.06 -2.34 -18.31
CA LYS A 290 3.07 -3.77 -18.63
C LYS A 290 4.47 -4.34 -18.40
N LEU A 291 4.76 -4.73 -17.19
CA LEU A 291 6.08 -5.19 -16.75
C LEU A 291 6.04 -6.68 -16.38
N ARG A 292 7.17 -7.35 -16.52
CA ARG A 292 7.37 -8.73 -16.07
C ARG A 292 8.60 -8.78 -15.17
N PHE A 293 8.44 -9.36 -13.99
CA PHE A 293 9.51 -9.47 -13.00
C PHE A 293 9.79 -10.95 -12.72
N SER A 294 11.02 -11.33 -12.88
CA SER A 294 11.50 -12.70 -12.70
C SER A 294 12.57 -12.78 -11.60
N ALA A 295 12.92 -13.97 -11.20
CA ALA A 295 13.98 -14.22 -10.23
C ALA A 295 15.38 -13.93 -10.82
N ARG A 296 15.58 -12.68 -11.29
CA ARG A 296 16.83 -12.17 -11.89
C ARG A 296 17.28 -10.93 -11.14
N LYS A 297 18.57 -10.76 -11.01
CA LYS A 297 19.17 -9.60 -10.33
C LYS A 297 18.67 -8.26 -10.90
N GLU A 298 18.51 -8.15 -12.20
CA GLU A 298 18.08 -6.96 -12.92
C GLU A 298 16.66 -6.55 -12.54
N ASP A 299 15.81 -7.50 -12.11
CA ASP A 299 14.41 -7.26 -11.77
C ASP A 299 14.22 -6.82 -10.31
N TYR A 300 15.17 -7.09 -9.42
CA TYR A 300 15.03 -6.74 -8.00
C TYR A 300 16.13 -5.81 -7.44
N VAL A 301 17.30 -5.70 -8.10
CA VAL A 301 18.33 -4.72 -7.67
C VAL A 301 18.07 -3.37 -8.32
N ARG A 302 17.88 -2.34 -7.53
CA ARG A 302 17.64 -0.98 -7.99
C ARG A 302 18.87 -0.10 -7.78
N GLY A 303 19.31 0.55 -8.88
CA GLY A 303 20.45 1.46 -8.88
C GLY A 303 21.80 0.78 -9.23
N PRO A 304 22.68 1.52 -9.92
CA PRO A 304 23.88 0.96 -10.57
C PRO A 304 24.98 0.51 -9.61
N LYS A 305 24.93 0.90 -8.35
CA LYS A 305 25.97 0.60 -7.33
C LYS A 305 25.48 -0.31 -6.21
N ARG A 306 24.26 -0.87 -6.30
CA ARG A 306 23.76 -1.77 -5.24
C ARG A 306 24.25 -3.19 -5.45
N GLU A 307 24.70 -3.77 -4.37
CA GLU A 307 25.04 -5.19 -4.32
C GLU A 307 23.76 -6.03 -4.41
N ASP A 308 23.89 -7.25 -4.93
CA ASP A 308 22.82 -8.22 -4.95
C ASP A 308 22.54 -8.70 -3.50
N PRO A 309 21.36 -8.46 -2.93
CA PRO A 309 21.04 -8.89 -1.57
C PRO A 309 21.08 -10.42 -1.42
N LEU A 310 20.96 -11.18 -2.52
CA LEU A 310 20.95 -12.64 -2.52
C LEU A 310 22.34 -13.24 -2.77
N ALA A 311 23.38 -12.43 -3.03
CA ALA A 311 24.73 -12.93 -3.36
C ALA A 311 25.33 -13.87 -2.31
N LYS A 312 24.93 -13.71 -1.04
CA LYS A 312 25.43 -14.51 0.09
C LYS A 312 24.42 -15.54 0.59
N LEU A 313 23.32 -15.76 -0.12
CA LEU A 313 22.30 -16.72 0.28
C LEU A 313 22.86 -18.15 0.24
N ASN A 314 22.61 -18.91 1.30
CA ASN A 314 22.92 -20.35 1.30
C ASN A 314 22.13 -21.04 0.17
N PRO A 315 22.80 -21.73 -0.78
CA PRO A 315 22.14 -22.37 -1.93
C PRO A 315 21.05 -23.38 -1.54
N ALA A 316 21.18 -24.05 -0.38
CA ALA A 316 20.20 -25.00 0.11
C ALA A 316 18.83 -24.37 0.43
N ALA A 317 18.75 -23.06 0.59
CA ALA A 317 17.48 -22.33 0.71
C ALA A 317 16.55 -22.53 -0.50
N LYS A 318 17.10 -22.86 -1.67
CA LYS A 318 16.33 -23.14 -2.90
C LYS A 318 15.57 -24.46 -2.87
N THR A 319 15.95 -25.38 -2.00
CA THR A 319 15.39 -26.75 -1.99
C THR A 319 14.77 -27.15 -0.66
N VAL A 320 15.09 -26.46 0.43
CA VAL A 320 14.51 -26.74 1.75
C VAL A 320 12.99 -26.66 1.73
N PRO A 321 12.24 -27.56 2.38
CA PRO A 321 10.78 -27.46 2.52
C PRO A 321 10.34 -26.12 3.14
N ILE A 322 9.30 -25.50 2.59
CA ILE A 322 8.78 -24.19 3.06
C ILE A 322 7.27 -24.26 3.24
N VAL A 323 6.80 -23.74 4.36
CA VAL A 323 5.40 -23.39 4.58
C VAL A 323 5.31 -21.87 4.70
N VAL A 324 4.43 -21.25 3.90
CA VAL A 324 4.15 -19.80 3.95
C VAL A 324 2.86 -19.60 4.72
N LEU A 325 2.90 -18.80 5.79
CA LEU A 325 1.70 -18.45 6.55
C LEU A 325 1.11 -17.14 6.05
N VAL A 326 -0.20 -17.14 5.80
CA VAL A 326 -0.96 -15.99 5.35
C VAL A 326 -2.25 -15.82 6.15
N ASN A 327 -2.76 -14.59 6.19
CA ASN A 327 -4.08 -14.28 6.73
C ASN A 327 -4.67 -13.05 6.02
N ASN A 328 -5.85 -12.61 6.44
CA ASN A 328 -6.53 -11.45 5.87
C ASN A 328 -5.77 -10.12 6.00
N GLY A 329 -4.77 -10.01 6.87
CA GLY A 329 -3.85 -8.87 6.94
C GLY A 329 -2.62 -9.00 6.01
N THR A 330 -2.47 -10.12 5.29
CA THR A 330 -1.44 -10.33 4.27
C THR A 330 -1.86 -9.62 2.98
N ALA A 331 -1.13 -8.59 2.53
CA ALA A 331 -1.54 -7.77 1.40
C ALA A 331 -0.39 -7.44 0.43
N SER A 332 -0.75 -7.12 -0.85
CA SER A 332 0.17 -6.51 -1.83
C SER A 332 1.45 -7.32 -2.08
N ALA A 333 2.64 -6.78 -1.75
CA ALA A 333 3.94 -7.44 -1.94
C ALA A 333 4.02 -8.82 -1.27
N SER A 334 3.37 -9.00 -0.12
CA SER A 334 3.28 -10.29 0.58
C SER A 334 2.45 -11.30 -0.22
N GLU A 335 1.39 -10.85 -0.89
CA GLU A 335 0.57 -11.68 -1.77
C GLU A 335 1.33 -12.07 -3.06
N ILE A 336 2.23 -11.20 -3.53
CA ILE A 336 3.15 -11.54 -4.63
C ILE A 336 4.04 -12.71 -4.23
N VAL A 337 4.66 -12.66 -3.05
CA VAL A 337 5.53 -13.75 -2.55
C VAL A 337 4.73 -15.04 -2.38
N ALA A 338 3.60 -14.98 -1.68
CA ALA A 338 2.76 -16.15 -1.45
C ALA A 338 2.27 -16.75 -2.76
N GLY A 339 1.77 -15.92 -3.69
CA GLY A 339 1.25 -16.36 -4.99
C GLY A 339 2.34 -16.93 -5.90
N ALA A 340 3.52 -16.31 -5.93
CA ALA A 340 4.63 -16.82 -6.72
C ALA A 340 5.13 -18.18 -6.23
N LEU A 341 5.33 -18.32 -4.91
CA LEU A 341 5.80 -19.59 -4.33
C LEU A 341 4.74 -20.70 -4.48
N GLN A 342 3.45 -20.36 -4.38
CA GLN A 342 2.34 -21.27 -4.59
C GLN A 342 2.27 -21.74 -6.06
N ASP A 343 2.28 -20.80 -7.01
CA ASP A 343 2.17 -21.11 -8.45
C ASP A 343 3.31 -22.00 -8.95
N HIS A 344 4.51 -21.77 -8.42
CA HIS A 344 5.69 -22.61 -8.71
C HIS A 344 5.72 -23.91 -7.88
N LYS A 345 4.73 -24.17 -7.04
CA LYS A 345 4.70 -25.32 -6.11
C LYS A 345 5.96 -25.42 -5.24
N ARG A 346 6.55 -24.25 -4.95
CA ARG A 346 7.79 -24.16 -4.18
C ARG A 346 7.53 -24.21 -2.68
N ALA A 347 6.36 -23.73 -2.24
CA ALA A 347 5.94 -23.75 -0.86
C ALA A 347 4.46 -24.13 -0.76
N ILE A 348 4.07 -24.63 0.40
CA ILE A 348 2.67 -24.80 0.78
C ILE A 348 2.24 -23.50 1.45
N VAL A 349 1.19 -22.86 0.93
CA VAL A 349 0.57 -21.68 1.55
C VAL A 349 -0.50 -22.15 2.53
N MET A 350 -0.40 -21.73 3.79
CA MET A 350 -1.28 -22.16 4.88
C MET A 350 -1.86 -20.98 5.64
N GLY A 351 -3.10 -21.09 6.11
CA GLY A 351 -3.78 -20.08 6.92
C GLY A 351 -5.15 -19.73 6.39
N THR A 352 -5.52 -18.47 6.41
CA THR A 352 -6.78 -17.95 5.85
C THR A 352 -6.53 -17.13 4.60
N GLN A 353 -7.60 -16.87 3.82
CA GLN A 353 -7.50 -16.08 2.60
C GLN A 353 -6.88 -14.70 2.87
N SER A 354 -5.98 -14.23 1.99
CA SER A 354 -5.32 -12.95 2.11
C SER A 354 -6.22 -11.76 1.74
N PHE A 355 -5.73 -10.54 1.91
CA PHE A 355 -6.48 -9.29 1.77
C PHE A 355 -7.06 -9.06 0.37
N GLY A 356 -6.26 -9.26 -0.68
CA GLY A 356 -6.70 -9.10 -2.07
C GLY A 356 -6.29 -7.80 -2.74
N LYS A 357 -5.19 -7.16 -2.31
CA LYS A 357 -4.69 -5.95 -2.96
C LYS A 357 -3.81 -6.30 -4.16
N GLY A 358 -4.40 -6.29 -5.35
CA GLY A 358 -3.76 -6.60 -6.64
C GLY A 358 -3.44 -5.37 -7.50
N SER A 359 -3.39 -4.17 -6.92
CA SER A 359 -3.14 -2.91 -7.62
C SER A 359 -1.74 -2.36 -7.38
N VAL A 360 -1.14 -1.76 -8.42
CA VAL A 360 0.18 -1.12 -8.38
C VAL A 360 0.01 0.38 -8.33
N GLN A 361 0.57 1.01 -7.31
CA GLN A 361 0.62 2.46 -7.20
C GLN A 361 1.96 2.99 -7.71
N THR A 362 1.90 3.93 -8.64
CA THR A 362 3.05 4.70 -9.11
C THR A 362 3.08 6.05 -8.42
N ILE A 363 4.25 6.45 -7.98
CA ILE A 363 4.46 7.78 -7.40
C ILE A 363 4.91 8.72 -8.51
N LEU A 364 4.09 9.70 -8.80
CA LEU A 364 4.30 10.70 -9.83
C LEU A 364 4.57 12.06 -9.17
N PRO A 365 5.83 12.53 -9.11
CA PRO A 365 6.14 13.84 -8.54
C PRO A 365 5.44 14.96 -9.32
N LEU A 366 4.83 15.89 -8.61
CA LEU A 366 4.24 17.12 -9.15
C LEU A 366 5.17 18.31 -8.95
N THR A 367 5.76 18.38 -7.78
CA THR A 367 6.77 19.36 -7.42
C THR A 367 7.93 18.66 -6.70
N LYS A 368 8.89 19.43 -6.22
CA LYS A 368 9.99 18.89 -5.42
C LYS A 368 9.50 18.22 -4.09
N ASP A 369 8.37 18.70 -3.55
CA ASP A 369 7.87 18.31 -2.22
C ASP A 369 6.49 17.62 -2.26
N THR A 370 5.84 17.53 -3.43
CA THR A 370 4.51 16.93 -3.56
C THR A 370 4.47 15.93 -4.69
N ALA A 371 3.61 14.93 -4.56
CA ALA A 371 3.41 13.89 -5.57
C ALA A 371 1.95 13.41 -5.59
N ILE A 372 1.58 12.66 -6.61
CA ILE A 372 0.41 11.81 -6.57
C ILE A 372 0.83 10.35 -6.50
N LYS A 373 0.19 9.61 -5.66
CA LYS A 373 0.21 8.16 -5.63
C LYS A 373 -1.01 7.70 -6.44
N LEU A 374 -0.77 7.13 -7.60
CA LEU A 374 -1.82 6.78 -8.57
C LEU A 374 -1.79 5.30 -8.90
N THR A 375 -2.93 4.64 -8.91
CA THR A 375 -3.04 3.28 -9.39
C THR A 375 -2.92 3.23 -10.91
N THR A 376 -1.84 2.61 -11.41
CA THR A 376 -1.49 2.58 -12.84
C THR A 376 -1.59 1.20 -13.46
N ALA A 377 -1.56 0.14 -12.65
CA ALA A 377 -1.62 -1.24 -13.13
C ALA A 377 -2.25 -2.17 -12.10
N ARG A 378 -2.62 -3.36 -12.56
CA ARG A 378 -2.87 -4.55 -11.72
C ARG A 378 -1.71 -5.51 -11.87
N TYR A 379 -1.46 -6.32 -10.84
CA TYR A 379 -0.50 -7.41 -10.96
C TYR A 379 -1.18 -8.77 -10.87
N LEU A 380 -0.54 -9.72 -11.56
CA LEU A 380 -1.00 -11.10 -11.66
C LEU A 380 0.13 -12.04 -11.25
N THR A 381 -0.25 -13.18 -10.71
CA THR A 381 0.70 -14.24 -10.34
C THR A 381 1.29 -14.90 -11.59
N PRO A 382 2.36 -15.71 -11.47
CA PRO A 382 2.96 -16.39 -12.62
C PRO A 382 1.98 -17.16 -13.50
N ASN A 383 0.95 -17.79 -12.91
CA ASN A 383 -0.09 -18.53 -13.62
C ASN A 383 -1.26 -17.66 -14.12
N GLY A 384 -1.15 -16.32 -14.06
CA GLY A 384 -2.17 -15.42 -14.57
C GLY A 384 -3.35 -15.17 -13.65
N ARG A 385 -3.26 -15.55 -12.38
CA ARG A 385 -4.34 -15.28 -11.41
C ARG A 385 -4.33 -13.81 -10.99
N SER A 386 -5.48 -13.16 -11.08
CA SER A 386 -5.67 -11.82 -10.50
C SER A 386 -5.83 -11.92 -8.99
N ILE A 387 -5.07 -11.12 -8.27
CA ILE A 387 -5.16 -11.01 -6.80
C ILE A 387 -6.22 -9.97 -6.40
N GLN A 388 -6.50 -8.98 -7.28
CA GLN A 388 -7.40 -7.87 -6.97
C GLN A 388 -8.79 -8.34 -6.51
N ALA A 389 -9.19 -7.88 -5.34
CA ALA A 389 -10.43 -8.19 -4.62
C ALA A 389 -10.60 -9.68 -4.22
N LYS A 390 -9.69 -10.56 -4.65
CA LYS A 390 -9.74 -12.01 -4.37
C LYS A 390 -8.73 -12.45 -3.30
N GLY A 391 -7.49 -11.96 -3.40
CA GLY A 391 -6.38 -12.42 -2.59
C GLY A 391 -5.84 -13.79 -3.02
N ILE A 392 -4.94 -14.30 -2.20
CA ILE A 392 -4.39 -15.66 -2.30
C ILE A 392 -5.20 -16.60 -1.43
N THR A 393 -5.79 -17.62 -2.03
CA THR A 393 -6.41 -18.71 -1.30
C THR A 393 -5.33 -19.71 -0.89
N PRO A 394 -5.17 -20.03 0.40
CA PRO A 394 -4.19 -21.00 0.85
C PRO A 394 -4.42 -22.40 0.26
N ASP A 395 -3.32 -23.18 0.10
CA ASP A 395 -3.40 -24.61 -0.25
C ASP A 395 -4.01 -25.41 0.91
N MET A 396 -3.73 -24.97 2.15
CA MET A 396 -4.29 -25.57 3.36
C MET A 396 -4.97 -24.47 4.19
N ILE A 397 -6.29 -24.53 4.26
CA ILE A 397 -7.06 -23.60 5.10
C ILE A 397 -6.91 -24.04 6.55
N VAL A 398 -6.30 -23.17 7.36
CA VAL A 398 -6.11 -23.36 8.79
C VAL A 398 -6.52 -22.07 9.49
N ASP A 399 -7.58 -22.14 10.28
CA ASP A 399 -8.19 -20.99 10.96
C ASP A 399 -8.26 -21.23 12.47
N ASP A 400 -7.69 -20.33 13.25
CA ASP A 400 -7.74 -20.37 14.71
C ASP A 400 -9.02 -19.73 15.29
N GLY A 401 -9.91 -19.23 14.43
CA GLY A 401 -11.18 -18.59 14.80
C GLY A 401 -11.05 -17.18 15.38
N THR A 402 -9.86 -16.58 15.40
CA THR A 402 -9.63 -15.26 16.01
C THR A 402 -9.95 -14.10 15.07
N GLN A 403 -10.10 -14.34 13.76
CA GLN A 403 -10.17 -13.28 12.73
C GLN A 403 -11.57 -13.08 12.13
N ARG A 404 -12.63 -13.05 12.96
CA ARG A 404 -14.02 -12.99 12.49
C ARG A 404 -14.50 -11.70 11.83
N LEU A 405 -13.78 -10.59 11.91
CA LEU A 405 -14.23 -9.27 11.44
C LEU A 405 -13.07 -8.46 10.83
N SER A 406 -12.41 -8.94 9.79
CA SER A 406 -11.41 -8.11 9.13
C SER A 406 -11.85 -7.74 7.73
N MET A 407 -11.79 -6.44 7.47
CA MET A 407 -12.02 -5.81 6.18
C MET A 407 -11.01 -6.33 5.15
N ARG A 408 -11.48 -6.64 3.97
CA ARG A 408 -10.68 -7.04 2.81
C ARG A 408 -10.77 -5.97 1.72
N GLU A 409 -9.96 -6.10 0.69
CA GLU A 409 -9.98 -5.19 -0.46
C GLU A 409 -11.37 -5.08 -1.10
N ALA A 410 -12.09 -6.20 -1.21
CA ALA A 410 -13.44 -6.25 -1.76
C ALA A 410 -14.50 -5.48 -0.93
N ASP A 411 -14.20 -5.20 0.34
CA ASP A 411 -15.10 -4.50 1.26
C ASP A 411 -14.86 -2.98 1.26
N LEU A 412 -13.81 -2.51 0.57
CA LEU A 412 -13.49 -1.08 0.49
C LEU A 412 -14.40 -0.38 -0.52
N GLU A 413 -14.85 0.84 -0.19
CA GLU A 413 -15.55 1.69 -1.15
C GLU A 413 -14.64 2.02 -2.34
N HIS A 414 -15.22 2.04 -3.53
CA HIS A 414 -14.49 2.31 -4.79
C HIS A 414 -13.33 1.35 -5.09
N HIS A 415 -13.29 0.14 -4.50
CA HIS A 415 -12.24 -0.82 -4.85
C HIS A 415 -12.28 -1.17 -6.34
N LEU A 416 -11.11 -1.45 -6.90
CA LEU A 416 -11.03 -1.90 -8.29
C LEU A 416 -11.64 -3.30 -8.42
N SER A 417 -12.62 -3.43 -9.32
CA SER A 417 -13.29 -4.72 -9.58
C SER A 417 -12.29 -5.81 -9.94
N SER A 418 -12.55 -7.02 -9.48
CA SER A 418 -11.86 -8.23 -9.93
C SER A 418 -12.12 -8.49 -11.42
N GLU A 419 -11.34 -9.38 -12.03
CA GLU A 419 -11.54 -9.76 -13.42
C GLU A 419 -12.91 -10.44 -13.63
N ASP A 420 -13.36 -11.25 -12.66
CA ASP A 420 -14.65 -11.93 -12.75
C ASP A 420 -15.83 -10.97 -12.64
N GLU A 421 -15.73 -9.99 -11.73
CA GLU A 421 -16.74 -8.93 -11.63
C GLU A 421 -16.84 -8.12 -12.92
N ARG A 422 -15.71 -7.79 -13.55
CA ARG A 422 -15.69 -7.11 -14.85
C ARG A 422 -16.31 -7.97 -15.94
N LYS A 423 -15.93 -9.23 -16.04
CA LYS A 423 -16.53 -10.18 -17.00
C LYS A 423 -18.04 -10.35 -16.78
N ALA A 424 -18.48 -10.41 -15.53
CA ALA A 424 -19.89 -10.49 -15.18
C ALA A 424 -20.65 -9.21 -15.57
N ALA A 425 -20.06 -8.03 -15.31
CA ALA A 425 -20.66 -6.75 -15.70
C ALA A 425 -20.74 -6.59 -17.23
N ASP A 426 -19.69 -6.99 -17.95
CA ASP A 426 -19.70 -6.95 -19.42
C ASP A 426 -20.69 -7.97 -20.01
N ALA A 427 -20.80 -9.16 -19.44
CA ALA A 427 -21.82 -10.13 -19.83
C ALA A 427 -23.25 -9.63 -19.55
N ALA A 428 -23.45 -8.87 -18.46
CA ALA A 428 -24.74 -8.26 -18.15
C ALA A 428 -25.13 -7.17 -19.16
N LYS A 429 -24.17 -6.38 -19.64
CA LYS A 429 -24.38 -5.36 -20.70
C LYS A 429 -24.73 -5.96 -22.05
N LEU A 430 -24.31 -7.19 -22.31
CA LEU A 430 -24.56 -7.92 -23.57
C LEU A 430 -25.94 -8.63 -23.59
N LYS A 431 -26.65 -8.72 -22.44
CA LYS A 431 -28.03 -9.23 -22.43
C LYS A 431 -28.92 -8.15 -23.02
N PRO A 432 -29.71 -8.46 -24.11
CA PRO A 432 -30.65 -7.48 -24.66
C PRO A 432 -31.66 -7.10 -23.57
N GLU A 433 -31.83 -5.80 -23.36
CA GLU A 433 -32.90 -5.27 -22.52
C GLU A 433 -34.23 -5.87 -22.98
N SER A 434 -34.81 -6.74 -22.17
CA SER A 434 -36.20 -7.11 -22.32
C SER A 434 -37.00 -5.85 -22.09
N LYS A 435 -37.56 -5.26 -23.16
CA LYS A 435 -38.42 -4.09 -23.10
C LYS A 435 -39.47 -4.30 -22.00
N PRO A 436 -39.61 -3.38 -21.05
CA PRO A 436 -40.72 -3.44 -20.11
C PRO A 436 -42.02 -3.35 -20.91
N ALA A 437 -42.92 -4.29 -20.67
CA ALA A 437 -44.27 -4.24 -21.24
C ALA A 437 -44.91 -2.91 -20.82
N THR A 438 -45.18 -2.06 -21.78
CA THR A 438 -45.87 -0.79 -21.62
C THR A 438 -47.29 -1.02 -21.08
N LYS A 439 -47.49 -0.71 -19.79
CA LYS A 439 -48.83 -0.48 -19.26
C LYS A 439 -49.30 0.90 -19.78
N PRO A 440 -50.59 1.06 -20.21
CA PRO A 440 -51.03 2.31 -20.74
C PRO A 440 -50.99 3.43 -19.69
N SER A 441 -50.33 4.52 -20.04
CA SER A 441 -50.23 5.75 -19.26
C SER A 441 -51.62 6.39 -19.14
N ALA A 442 -52.05 6.63 -17.92
CA ALA A 442 -53.14 7.56 -17.64
C ALA A 442 -52.63 8.99 -17.92
N ALA A 443 -53.40 9.72 -18.72
CA ALA A 443 -53.10 11.08 -19.15
C ALA A 443 -52.90 12.03 -17.98
N VAL A 444 -51.73 12.66 -17.93
CA VAL A 444 -51.43 13.76 -17.00
C VAL A 444 -51.82 15.06 -17.71
N THR A 445 -52.81 15.76 -17.17
CA THR A 445 -53.18 17.11 -17.55
C THR A 445 -52.09 18.12 -17.17
N PRO A 446 -51.79 19.13 -18.03
CA PRO A 446 -50.76 20.12 -17.71
C PRO A 446 -51.24 21.05 -16.57
N ILE A 447 -50.33 21.27 -15.61
CA ILE A 447 -50.53 22.24 -14.52
C ILE A 447 -50.17 23.63 -15.05
N ASP A 448 -51.18 24.55 -14.99
CA ASP A 448 -51.04 25.96 -15.34
C ASP A 448 -50.26 26.71 -14.24
N LEU A 449 -49.14 27.35 -14.65
CA LEU A 449 -48.10 27.92 -13.79
C LEU A 449 -48.35 29.41 -13.44
N ASP A 450 -49.59 29.93 -13.58
CA ASP A 450 -49.82 31.40 -13.48
C ASP A 450 -50.70 31.86 -12.33
N LYS A 451 -50.81 31.15 -11.21
CA LYS A 451 -51.47 31.68 -10.01
C LYS A 451 -50.88 31.13 -8.72
N THR A 452 -49.80 31.78 -8.23
CA THR A 452 -49.64 31.91 -6.76
C THR A 452 -48.70 33.07 -6.42
N LYS A 453 -49.30 34.25 -6.23
CA LYS A 453 -48.72 35.28 -5.35
C LYS A 453 -49.07 34.92 -3.90
N GLY A 454 -48.07 34.83 -3.05
CA GLY A 454 -48.16 35.08 -1.62
C GLY A 454 -48.48 33.88 -0.73
N VAL A 455 -47.47 33.22 -0.18
CA VAL A 455 -47.57 32.66 1.18
C VAL A 455 -46.18 32.75 1.89
N SER A 456 -46.29 33.26 3.10
CA SER A 456 -45.28 33.52 4.12
C SER A 456 -44.39 32.33 4.50
N ARG A 457 -43.17 32.67 4.89
CA ARG A 457 -42.18 31.79 5.56
C ARG A 457 -42.78 31.15 6.83
N SER A 458 -42.81 29.81 6.85
CA SER A 458 -42.73 29.07 8.11
C SER A 458 -41.98 27.75 7.82
N GLY A 459 -40.98 27.47 8.67
CA GLY A 459 -40.06 26.35 8.49
C GLY A 459 -40.74 24.99 8.58
N VAL A 460 -40.38 24.12 7.68
CA VAL A 460 -40.71 22.70 7.79
C VAL A 460 -39.39 21.91 7.85
N ALA A 461 -39.15 21.37 9.03
CA ALA A 461 -38.11 20.37 9.23
C ALA A 461 -38.50 19.11 8.44
N MET A 462 -37.72 18.73 7.42
CA MET A 462 -37.86 17.45 6.76
C MET A 462 -37.18 16.36 7.61
N THR A 463 -37.98 15.62 8.36
CA THR A 463 -37.60 14.30 8.86
C THR A 463 -37.70 13.30 7.71
N ALA A 464 -36.58 12.84 7.22
CA ALA A 464 -36.51 11.71 6.28
C ALA A 464 -36.94 10.43 7.02
N LYS A 465 -38.16 9.96 6.76
CA LYS A 465 -38.55 8.58 7.08
C LYS A 465 -37.97 7.65 6.02
N ALA A 466 -36.97 6.87 6.42
CA ALA A 466 -36.56 5.73 5.67
C ALA A 466 -37.67 4.67 5.68
N THR A 467 -38.28 4.44 4.53
CA THR A 467 -39.19 3.30 4.30
C THR A 467 -38.31 2.05 4.13
N ALA A 468 -38.21 1.27 5.20
CA ALA A 468 -37.63 -0.08 5.12
C ALA A 468 -38.60 -0.96 4.32
N ASN A 469 -38.14 -1.41 3.16
CA ASN A 469 -38.76 -2.48 2.40
C ASN A 469 -38.48 -3.79 3.13
N GLN A 470 -39.51 -4.38 3.74
CA GLN A 470 -39.43 -5.73 4.34
C GLN A 470 -39.35 -6.76 3.22
N GLY A 471 -38.12 -7.12 2.83
CA GLY A 471 -37.86 -8.37 2.14
C GLY A 471 -37.94 -9.51 3.16
N GLU A 472 -38.70 -10.54 2.87
CA GLU A 472 -38.79 -11.76 3.67
C GLU A 472 -37.40 -12.29 4.02
N VAL A 473 -37.10 -12.29 5.31
CA VAL A 473 -35.93 -12.97 5.86
C VAL A 473 -36.21 -14.47 5.80
N ILE A 474 -35.58 -15.15 4.86
CA ILE A 474 -35.44 -16.60 4.90
C ILE A 474 -34.64 -16.91 6.17
N LYS A 475 -35.33 -17.43 7.19
CA LYS A 475 -34.68 -17.96 8.38
C LYS A 475 -33.82 -19.13 7.96
N SER A 476 -32.51 -18.91 7.87
CA SER A 476 -31.56 -20.02 7.84
C SER A 476 -31.53 -20.66 9.23
N ALA A 477 -31.71 -21.99 9.25
CA ALA A 477 -31.65 -22.81 10.45
C ALA A 477 -30.16 -22.90 10.90
N ASP A 478 -29.64 -21.88 11.58
CA ASP A 478 -28.36 -21.93 12.28
C ASP A 478 -28.32 -20.84 13.37
N ASP A 479 -29.34 -20.86 14.26
CA ASP A 479 -29.27 -20.16 15.55
C ASP A 479 -28.50 -21.03 16.59
N GLU A 480 -27.35 -21.56 16.23
CA GLU A 480 -26.38 -22.04 17.22
C GLU A 480 -25.58 -20.82 17.73
N LYS A 481 -25.71 -20.51 19.03
CA LYS A 481 -24.89 -19.53 19.73
C LYS A 481 -23.42 -19.70 19.33
N PRO A 482 -22.71 -18.64 18.97
CA PRO A 482 -21.28 -18.70 18.69
C PRO A 482 -20.60 -19.32 19.89
N LEU A 483 -19.96 -20.47 19.72
CA LEU A 483 -19.12 -21.07 20.75
C LEU A 483 -17.98 -20.09 21.03
N GLU A 484 -17.94 -19.50 22.24
CA GLU A 484 -16.79 -18.76 22.72
C GLU A 484 -15.55 -19.64 22.65
N TYR A 485 -14.69 -19.35 21.67
CA TYR A 485 -13.46 -20.08 21.50
C TYR A 485 -12.44 -19.58 22.50
N LYS A 486 -12.11 -20.41 23.50
CA LYS A 486 -10.96 -20.15 24.39
C LYS A 486 -9.69 -20.58 23.67
N PRO A 487 -8.68 -19.68 23.51
CA PRO A 487 -7.42 -20.08 22.91
C PRO A 487 -6.81 -21.27 23.66
N LEU A 488 -6.28 -22.24 22.89
CA LEU A 488 -5.52 -23.35 23.46
C LEU A 488 -4.28 -22.76 24.16
N ASN A 489 -4.10 -23.07 25.42
CA ASN A 489 -2.92 -22.66 26.17
C ASN A 489 -1.93 -23.84 26.24
N ALA A 490 -0.64 -23.50 26.08
CA ALA A 490 0.44 -24.43 26.39
C ALA A 490 0.46 -24.76 27.89
N ALA A 491 1.22 -25.78 28.26
CA ALA A 491 1.38 -26.16 29.67
C ALA A 491 1.91 -25.02 30.59
N ASP A 492 2.55 -24.00 29.97
CA ASP A 492 3.03 -22.77 30.65
C ASP A 492 1.97 -21.65 30.71
N GLY A 493 0.74 -21.91 30.29
CA GLY A 493 -0.38 -20.95 30.27
C GLY A 493 -0.35 -19.92 29.16
N LYS A 494 0.64 -19.96 28.25
CA LYS A 494 0.70 -19.04 27.10
C LYS A 494 -0.20 -19.51 25.96
N PRO A 495 -0.83 -18.59 25.19
CA PRO A 495 -1.63 -18.96 24.04
C PRO A 495 -0.75 -19.65 22.98
N ILE A 496 -1.22 -20.79 22.49
CA ILE A 496 -0.59 -21.51 21.37
C ILE A 496 -0.96 -20.82 20.07
N ASP A 497 0.03 -20.47 19.25
CA ASP A 497 -0.19 -20.09 17.86
C ASP A 497 -0.57 -21.37 17.08
N PHE A 498 -1.88 -21.60 16.96
CA PHE A 498 -2.42 -22.80 16.36
C PHE A 498 -1.95 -22.97 14.89
N VAL A 499 -2.01 -21.90 14.08
CA VAL A 499 -1.63 -21.94 12.68
C VAL A 499 -0.13 -22.27 12.53
N LEU A 500 0.71 -21.68 13.38
CA LEU A 500 2.14 -21.98 13.42
C LEU A 500 2.40 -23.45 13.81
N GLN A 501 1.64 -23.97 14.77
CA GLN A 501 1.75 -25.39 15.15
C GLN A 501 1.38 -26.31 13.99
N GLN A 502 0.34 -25.98 13.20
CA GLN A 502 -0.03 -26.78 12.04
C GLN A 502 1.05 -26.69 10.93
N ALA A 503 1.71 -25.56 10.76
CA ALA A 503 2.84 -25.43 9.85
C ALA A 503 4.03 -26.34 10.25
N LEU A 504 4.31 -26.44 11.55
CA LEU A 504 5.30 -27.40 12.07
C LEU A 504 4.89 -28.85 11.77
N ASN A 505 3.62 -29.18 12.00
CA ASN A 505 3.12 -30.51 11.70
C ASN A 505 3.30 -30.85 10.21
N GLN A 506 2.98 -29.91 9.31
CA GLN A 506 3.16 -30.09 7.87
C GLN A 506 4.63 -30.33 7.50
N LEU A 507 5.57 -29.55 8.05
CA LEU A 507 6.99 -29.75 7.79
C LEU A 507 7.53 -31.09 8.30
N LYS A 508 6.88 -31.64 9.34
CA LYS A 508 7.24 -32.93 9.96
C LYS A 508 6.50 -34.12 9.34
N GLY A 509 5.60 -33.88 8.35
CA GLY A 509 4.77 -34.92 7.77
C GLY A 509 3.71 -35.47 8.74
N LEU A 510 3.35 -34.70 9.77
CA LEU A 510 2.30 -35.05 10.73
C LEU A 510 0.92 -34.57 10.25
N PRO A 511 -0.18 -35.15 10.74
CA PRO A 511 -1.51 -34.67 10.43
C PRO A 511 -1.70 -33.18 10.75
N VAL A 512 -2.39 -32.46 9.85
CA VAL A 512 -2.73 -31.05 9.97
C VAL A 512 -4.22 -30.92 10.21
N ALA A 513 -4.62 -30.21 11.28
CA ALA A 513 -6.00 -29.89 11.60
C ALA A 513 -6.37 -28.51 11.01
N ALA A 514 -7.54 -28.41 10.36
CA ALA A 514 -8.01 -27.16 9.77
C ALA A 514 -8.43 -26.12 10.84
N ASN A 515 -8.86 -26.60 11.99
CA ASN A 515 -9.27 -25.75 13.10
C ASN A 515 -9.05 -26.47 14.44
N PRO A 516 -9.01 -25.75 15.58
CA PRO A 516 -8.79 -26.34 16.88
C PRO A 516 -9.87 -27.33 17.34
N ARG A 517 -11.10 -27.23 16.80
CA ARG A 517 -12.20 -28.17 17.10
C ARG A 517 -11.86 -29.57 16.59
N GLU A 518 -11.22 -29.69 15.43
CA GLU A 518 -10.80 -31.00 14.89
C GLU A 518 -9.80 -31.71 15.81
N LEU A 519 -8.90 -30.96 16.47
CA LEU A 519 -7.99 -31.56 17.47
C LEU A 519 -8.75 -32.07 18.70
N LEU A 520 -9.78 -31.35 19.17
CA LEU A 520 -10.58 -31.75 20.31
C LEU A 520 -11.41 -33.01 20.00
N VAL A 521 -11.96 -33.12 18.79
CA VAL A 521 -12.70 -34.28 18.33
C VAL A 521 -11.78 -35.50 18.15
N ALA A 522 -10.57 -35.27 17.60
CA ALA A 522 -9.57 -36.34 17.47
C ALA A 522 -9.08 -36.86 18.83
N ALA A 523 -9.01 -35.99 19.85
CA ALA A 523 -8.62 -36.34 21.20
C ALA A 523 -9.77 -36.97 22.02
N ASN A 524 -11.04 -36.73 21.65
CA ASN A 524 -12.25 -37.22 22.33
C ASN A 524 -13.31 -37.65 21.29
N PRO A 525 -13.27 -38.90 20.82
CA PRO A 525 -14.22 -39.41 19.81
C PRO A 525 -15.70 -39.32 20.21
N ASP A 526 -15.97 -39.22 21.51
CA ASP A 526 -17.35 -39.13 22.04
C ASP A 526 -18.04 -37.79 21.79
N LEU A 527 -17.28 -36.76 21.30
CA LEU A 527 -17.82 -35.44 20.94
C LEU A 527 -18.45 -35.42 19.52
N THR A 528 -18.48 -36.52 18.81
CA THR A 528 -19.05 -36.65 17.46
C THR A 528 -20.59 -36.65 17.42
N GLY A 529 -21.30 -36.40 18.51
CA GLY A 529 -22.76 -36.41 18.66
C GLY A 529 -23.55 -35.31 17.96
N SER A 530 -23.09 -34.74 16.82
CA SER A 530 -23.92 -33.88 15.95
C SER A 530 -23.46 -33.98 14.49
N LYS A 531 -24.27 -34.72 13.73
CA LYS A 531 -24.46 -34.78 12.27
C LYS A 531 -23.36 -34.32 11.31
N THR A 532 -22.77 -35.34 10.68
CA THR A 532 -22.25 -35.44 9.30
C THR A 532 -22.11 -34.15 8.50
N VAL A 533 -20.87 -33.68 8.33
CA VAL A 533 -20.49 -32.80 7.21
C VAL A 533 -19.83 -33.64 6.12
N ALA A 534 -20.42 -33.61 4.93
CA ALA A 534 -20.01 -34.37 3.77
C ALA A 534 -18.56 -34.08 3.37
N ARG A 535 -17.79 -35.15 3.18
CA ARG A 535 -16.48 -35.14 2.52
C ARG A 535 -16.64 -34.63 1.09
N VAL A 536 -16.03 -33.48 0.77
CA VAL A 536 -15.73 -33.11 -0.61
C VAL A 536 -14.47 -33.87 -1.02
N ASN A 537 -14.66 -34.92 -1.77
CA ASN A 537 -13.58 -35.68 -2.40
C ASN A 537 -12.96 -34.81 -3.52
N ALA A 538 -11.73 -34.40 -3.36
CA ALA A 538 -10.89 -34.03 -4.47
C ALA A 538 -10.48 -35.30 -5.20
N LYS A 539 -10.86 -35.43 -6.48
CA LYS A 539 -10.29 -36.40 -7.41
C LYS A 539 -9.09 -35.80 -8.13
N PRO A 540 -8.14 -36.63 -8.56
CA PRO A 540 -6.79 -36.31 -8.97
C PRO A 540 -6.69 -35.45 -10.24
#